data_6e9789a8a7e937743d86b22f0cbaa475
#
_entry.id   6e9789a8a7e937743d86b22f0cbaa475
#
_cell.length_a   1.000
_cell.length_b   1.000
_cell.length_c   1.000
_cell.angle_alpha   90.00
_cell.angle_beta   90.00
_cell.angle_gamma   90.00
#
_symmetry.space_group_name_H-M   'P 1'
#
loop_
_entity.id
_entity.type
_entity.pdbx_description
1 polymer ?
#
loop_
_entity_poly.entity_id
_entity_poly.type
_entity_poly.pdbx_seq_one_letter_code
_entity_poly.pdbx_strand_id
1 'polypeptide(L)'
;ATTVSTDGESIESWCTCPVGDSCKHAVAVVLEYIESVKESRPIPAAAEGDPRLRLLDADSPPDPALRPYLERLTKDELIDLLETLARHNPPVRAVIDDRRTIATIGADPLVEALFSEFDAVAGEAPWEDTWGGDLPDYSGVKMKMETLLAKGYADEVVLAGELLLKKGPEQIEMIDEEGEIADQIAACMDIAFSALAASRRPLHEKILYAIEAEREDEYGLCTGAENLLAGEFPKEEWSIAADRLLERLRRFAPAEEDDGFTSKYHRNRLVTAIAMALDEAGRQNEATDLRMAEAGRTDAYPEVVARLLHEGRRDEALQWIYRGISETEEEAPGIAEELRITLRGIWESEGDWPAVAAIRAEEFFREPTYQAFRDLEEASRRAGVGDAVRDAAMRYLIAGERPPAGEGIIPGVLPDTGIKVRAPRWETPAPVADTLIEIAIAEGKPDEVLRWHDQWKEGVIERYLRDNLEDRVADAVVDAYPERAIGIWKKKAERLIDKVHLQSYEESLRYLRRLRSHMPPPEWEKYREELRRKHARKRRFLEVLDRVEDRRIISSIR
;
A
#
# COMPACT_ATOMS: atom_id res chain seq x y z
N ALA A 1 -13.50 24.81 21.11
CA ALA A 1 -14.50 23.92 20.50
C ALA A 1 -13.83 22.57 20.24
N THR A 2 -14.60 21.51 20.25
CA THR A 2 -14.11 20.17 19.91
C THR A 2 -15.12 19.56 18.97
N THR A 3 -14.65 19.04 17.86
CA THR A 3 -15.44 18.36 16.84
C THR A 3 -14.93 16.95 16.66
N VAL A 4 -15.83 16.02 16.45
CA VAL A 4 -15.51 14.65 16.07
C VAL A 4 -16.45 14.26 14.95
N SER A 5 -15.91 13.75 13.86
CA SER A 5 -16.63 13.25 12.69
C SER A 5 -16.30 11.79 12.43
N THR A 6 -17.16 11.08 11.72
CA THR A 6 -16.89 9.71 11.26
C THR A 6 -17.61 9.45 9.95
N ASP A 7 -16.92 8.78 9.06
CA ASP A 7 -17.46 8.24 7.80
C ASP A 7 -17.93 6.77 7.93
N GLY A 8 -17.78 6.18 9.13
CA GLY A 8 -18.11 4.79 9.42
C GLY A 8 -16.91 3.83 9.36
N GLU A 9 -15.78 4.25 8.82
CA GLU A 9 -14.52 3.50 8.76
C GLU A 9 -13.42 4.14 9.61
N SER A 10 -13.41 5.48 9.70
CA SER A 10 -12.47 6.27 10.48
C SER A 10 -13.18 7.24 11.42
N ILE A 11 -12.47 7.73 12.43
CA ILE A 11 -12.91 8.79 13.34
C ILE A 11 -11.88 9.90 13.25
N GLU A 12 -12.32 11.07 12.80
CA GLU A 12 -11.52 12.28 12.75
C GLU A 12 -11.93 13.22 13.86
N SER A 13 -10.99 13.97 14.42
CA SER A 13 -11.28 14.93 15.47
C SER A 13 -10.50 16.24 15.28
N TRP A 14 -11.08 17.34 15.70
CA TRP A 14 -10.43 18.64 15.74
C TRP A 14 -10.80 19.38 17.03
N CYS A 15 -9.83 20.05 17.66
CA CYS A 15 -10.04 20.76 18.91
C CYS A 15 -9.25 22.08 18.93
N THR A 16 -9.86 23.12 19.51
CA THR A 16 -9.18 24.42 19.74
C THR A 16 -8.21 24.40 20.92
N CYS A 17 -7.91 23.26 21.50
CA CYS A 17 -6.86 23.16 22.54
C CYS A 17 -5.47 23.11 21.87
N PRO A 18 -4.39 23.34 22.65
CA PRO A 18 -3.02 23.31 22.10
C PRO A 18 -2.59 22.01 21.43
N VAL A 19 -3.28 20.89 21.72
CA VAL A 19 -3.00 19.56 21.11
C VAL A 19 -3.65 19.43 19.73
N GLY A 20 -4.69 20.23 19.45
CA GLY A 20 -5.39 20.18 18.16
C GLY A 20 -6.20 18.90 17.99
N ASP A 21 -5.69 17.98 17.24
CA ASP A 21 -6.34 16.72 16.88
C ASP A 21 -6.12 15.61 17.93
N SER A 22 -6.95 14.56 17.87
CA SER A 22 -6.88 13.33 18.72
C SER A 22 -6.67 13.59 20.22
N CYS A 23 -7.03 14.77 20.70
CA CYS A 23 -6.79 15.23 22.06
C CYS A 23 -7.76 14.60 23.07
N LYS A 24 -7.43 14.72 24.37
CA LYS A 24 -8.30 14.25 25.48
C LYS A 24 -9.73 14.81 25.43
N HIS A 25 -9.96 15.98 24.83
CA HIS A 25 -11.28 16.56 24.70
C HIS A 25 -12.09 15.84 23.60
N ALA A 26 -11.46 15.43 22.51
CA ALA A 26 -12.10 14.61 21.48
C ALA A 26 -12.52 13.25 22.04
N VAL A 27 -11.64 12.60 22.80
CA VAL A 27 -11.95 11.33 23.50
C VAL A 27 -13.13 11.52 24.45
N ALA A 28 -13.19 12.61 25.20
CA ALA A 28 -14.31 12.90 26.10
C ALA A 28 -15.64 13.06 25.36
N VAL A 29 -15.66 13.73 24.19
CA VAL A 29 -16.84 13.87 23.34
C VAL A 29 -17.33 12.49 22.83
N VAL A 30 -16.41 11.65 22.36
CA VAL A 30 -16.74 10.29 21.89
C VAL A 30 -17.30 9.45 23.02
N LEU A 31 -16.68 9.47 24.19
CA LEU A 31 -17.14 8.69 25.35
C LEU A 31 -18.53 9.13 25.81
N GLU A 32 -18.79 10.45 25.91
CA GLU A 32 -20.10 10.99 26.27
C GLU A 32 -21.18 10.62 25.23
N TYR A 33 -20.84 10.66 23.94
CA TYR A 33 -21.74 10.21 22.87
C TYR A 33 -22.09 8.72 23.03
N ILE A 34 -21.08 7.85 23.23
CA ILE A 34 -21.27 6.40 23.41
C ILE A 34 -22.14 6.12 24.65
N GLU A 35 -21.89 6.84 25.75
CA GLU A 35 -22.64 6.68 26.99
C GLU A 35 -24.09 7.15 26.85
N SER A 36 -24.31 8.28 26.16
CA SER A 36 -25.63 8.80 25.84
C SER A 36 -26.45 7.82 24.98
N VAL A 37 -25.81 7.19 23.97
CA VAL A 37 -26.44 6.15 23.15
C VAL A 37 -26.80 4.92 23.99
N LYS A 38 -25.90 4.47 24.88
CA LYS A 38 -26.14 3.30 25.75
C LYS A 38 -27.27 3.52 26.73
N GLU A 39 -27.37 4.73 27.29
CA GLU A 39 -28.39 5.07 28.29
C GLU A 39 -29.69 5.59 27.65
N SER A 40 -29.76 5.65 26.30
CA SER A 40 -30.90 6.20 25.56
C SER A 40 -31.20 7.65 25.97
N ARG A 41 -30.18 8.42 26.37
CA ARG A 41 -30.30 9.85 26.63
C ARG A 41 -30.47 10.63 25.30
N PRO A 42 -31.29 11.67 25.27
CA PRO A 42 -31.42 12.48 24.05
C PRO A 42 -30.09 13.17 23.74
N ILE A 43 -29.57 12.92 22.54
CA ILE A 43 -28.38 13.61 22.03
C ILE A 43 -28.84 14.89 21.37
N PRO A 44 -28.38 16.08 21.81
CA PRO A 44 -28.74 17.32 21.17
C PRO A 44 -28.27 17.36 19.72
N ALA A 45 -29.18 17.52 18.78
CA ALA A 45 -28.86 17.72 17.37
C ALA A 45 -28.78 19.24 17.09
N ALA A 46 -27.77 19.65 16.31
CA ALA A 46 -27.72 21.02 15.81
C ALA A 46 -28.88 21.26 14.86
N ALA A 47 -29.52 22.45 14.99
CA ALA A 47 -30.55 22.84 14.05
C ALA A 47 -29.98 23.03 12.65
N GLU A 48 -30.76 22.71 11.62
CA GLU A 48 -30.38 22.98 10.25
C GLU A 48 -30.10 24.47 10.06
N GLY A 49 -28.86 24.83 9.64
CA GLY A 49 -28.42 26.22 9.54
C GLY A 49 -27.78 26.82 10.80
N ASP A 50 -27.46 26.02 11.83
CA ASP A 50 -26.70 26.50 13.00
C ASP A 50 -25.36 27.08 12.53
N PRO A 51 -25.05 28.36 12.85
CA PRO A 51 -23.80 29.00 12.38
C PRO A 51 -22.52 28.29 12.83
N ARG A 52 -22.59 27.48 13.90
CA ARG A 52 -21.46 26.72 14.42
C ARG A 52 -21.09 25.55 13.53
N LEU A 53 -22.03 25.02 12.74
CA LEU A 53 -21.74 23.94 11.76
C LEU A 53 -20.84 24.44 10.63
N ARG A 54 -20.89 25.74 10.32
CA ARG A 54 -19.99 26.34 9.30
C ARG A 54 -18.54 26.44 9.75
N LEU A 55 -18.27 26.31 11.05
CA LEU A 55 -16.89 26.28 11.58
C LEU A 55 -16.26 24.91 11.50
N LEU A 56 -17.01 23.88 11.06
CA LEU A 56 -16.56 22.49 10.97
C LEU A 56 -15.97 22.14 9.59
N ASP A 57 -16.20 23.00 8.59
CA ASP A 57 -15.74 22.78 7.22
C ASP A 57 -14.57 23.72 6.92
N ALA A 58 -13.36 23.38 7.40
CA ALA A 58 -12.15 24.12 7.03
C ALA A 58 -11.84 24.02 5.52
N ASP A 59 -12.30 22.96 4.85
CA ASP A 59 -12.20 22.71 3.41
C ASP A 59 -13.46 23.12 2.62
N SER A 60 -14.47 23.67 3.27
CA SER A 60 -15.63 24.18 2.54
C SER A 60 -15.24 25.35 1.64
N PRO A 61 -15.72 25.38 0.39
CA PRO A 61 -15.53 26.54 -0.46
C PRO A 61 -16.04 27.78 0.29
N PRO A 62 -15.32 28.90 0.20
CA PRO A 62 -15.67 30.13 0.95
C PRO A 62 -17.16 30.47 0.74
N ASP A 63 -17.86 30.82 1.81
CA ASP A 63 -19.28 31.18 1.77
C ASP A 63 -19.51 32.11 0.57
N PRO A 64 -20.33 31.70 -0.41
CA PRO A 64 -20.58 32.53 -1.60
C PRO A 64 -21.16 33.90 -1.26
N ALA A 65 -21.72 34.10 -0.05
CA ALA A 65 -22.21 35.39 0.44
C ALA A 65 -21.08 36.26 1.04
N LEU A 66 -19.93 35.68 1.42
CA LEU A 66 -18.85 36.44 2.08
C LEU A 66 -18.22 37.46 1.12
N ARG A 67 -17.87 37.04 -0.07
CA ARG A 67 -17.23 37.92 -1.08
C ARG A 67 -18.11 39.10 -1.45
N PRO A 68 -19.40 38.92 -1.80
CA PRO A 68 -20.31 40.05 -2.07
C PRO A 68 -20.52 40.96 -0.87
N TYR A 69 -20.43 40.46 0.36
CA TYR A 69 -20.48 41.28 1.57
C TYR A 69 -19.21 42.13 1.69
N LEU A 70 -18.03 41.56 1.57
CA LEU A 70 -16.74 42.27 1.64
C LEU A 70 -16.60 43.31 0.54
N GLU A 71 -17.10 43.06 -0.67
CA GLU A 71 -17.08 44.00 -1.80
C GLU A 71 -18.01 45.25 -1.58
N ARG A 72 -18.95 45.15 -0.65
CA ARG A 72 -19.83 46.30 -0.27
C ARG A 72 -19.20 47.20 0.79
N LEU A 73 -18.22 46.70 1.53
CA LEU A 73 -17.54 47.50 2.53
C LEU A 73 -16.66 48.55 1.86
N THR A 74 -16.61 49.74 2.48
CA THR A 74 -15.63 50.74 2.09
C THR A 74 -14.23 50.29 2.44
N LYS A 75 -13.23 50.88 1.83
CA LYS A 75 -11.82 50.58 2.11
C LYS A 75 -11.49 50.78 3.60
N ASP A 76 -12.04 51.79 4.22
CA ASP A 76 -11.80 52.09 5.64
C ASP A 76 -12.45 51.04 6.54
N GLU A 77 -13.67 50.59 6.23
CA GLU A 77 -14.35 49.52 6.96
C GLU A 77 -13.60 48.17 6.83
N LEU A 78 -13.00 47.86 5.64
CA LEU A 78 -12.16 46.71 5.44
C LEU A 78 -10.85 46.79 6.24
N ILE A 79 -10.22 47.94 6.31
CA ILE A 79 -9.03 48.19 7.12
C ILE A 79 -9.34 47.97 8.60
N ASP A 80 -10.43 48.58 9.12
CA ASP A 80 -10.86 48.43 10.50
C ASP A 80 -11.15 46.95 10.85
N LEU A 81 -11.77 46.22 9.93
CA LEU A 81 -12.05 44.79 10.07
C LEU A 81 -10.72 43.98 10.16
N LEU A 82 -9.78 44.21 9.24
CA LEU A 82 -8.49 43.54 9.22
C LEU A 82 -7.66 43.88 10.45
N GLU A 83 -7.63 45.14 10.91
CA GLU A 83 -6.94 45.53 12.14
C GLU A 83 -7.55 44.86 13.38
N THR A 84 -8.87 44.68 13.39
CA THR A 84 -9.57 44.01 14.48
C THR A 84 -9.24 42.50 14.48
N LEU A 85 -9.24 41.86 13.31
CA LEU A 85 -8.87 40.47 13.18
C LEU A 85 -7.42 40.25 13.58
N ALA A 86 -6.49 41.10 13.15
CA ALA A 86 -5.06 41.01 13.49
C ALA A 86 -4.79 41.19 14.99
N ARG A 87 -5.62 42.00 15.70
CA ARG A 87 -5.48 42.15 17.17
C ARG A 87 -5.84 40.90 17.96
N HIS A 88 -6.76 40.09 17.43
CA HIS A 88 -7.32 38.96 18.16
C HIS A 88 -6.81 37.59 17.61
N ASN A 89 -6.13 37.59 16.45
CA ASN A 89 -5.63 36.38 15.80
C ASN A 89 -4.16 36.55 15.41
N PRO A 90 -3.21 36.03 16.21
CA PRO A 90 -1.77 36.11 15.92
C PRO A 90 -1.38 35.65 14.50
N PRO A 91 -1.93 34.54 13.96
CA PRO A 91 -1.66 34.13 12.58
C PRO A 91 -2.07 35.18 11.52
N VAL A 92 -3.24 35.79 11.67
CA VAL A 92 -3.69 36.86 10.75
C VAL A 92 -2.76 38.06 10.82
N ARG A 93 -2.30 38.40 12.02
CA ARG A 93 -1.32 39.48 12.23
C ARG A 93 -0.01 39.20 11.54
N ALA A 94 0.53 37.97 11.68
CA ALA A 94 1.76 37.54 11.01
C ALA A 94 1.65 37.72 9.50
N VAL A 95 0.58 37.23 8.87
CA VAL A 95 0.31 37.40 7.43
C VAL A 95 0.29 38.89 7.00
N ILE A 96 -0.32 39.76 7.79
CA ILE A 96 -0.40 41.20 7.48
C ILE A 96 0.97 41.87 7.65
N ASP A 97 1.71 41.55 8.73
CA ASP A 97 3.05 42.11 9.00
C ASP A 97 4.05 41.67 7.92
N ASP A 98 4.01 40.42 7.50
CA ASP A 98 4.82 39.91 6.41
C ASP A 98 4.52 40.60 5.08
N ARG A 99 3.24 40.70 4.70
CA ARG A 99 2.84 41.45 3.49
C ARG A 99 3.26 42.92 3.54
N ARG A 100 3.19 43.54 4.72
CA ARG A 100 3.66 44.92 4.93
C ARG A 100 5.17 45.01 4.73
N THR A 101 5.91 44.10 5.34
CA THR A 101 7.37 44.01 5.22
C THR A 101 7.79 43.84 3.77
N ILE A 102 7.13 42.93 3.06
CA ILE A 102 7.32 42.66 1.64
C ILE A 102 7.02 43.87 0.74
N ALA A 103 5.99 44.66 1.09
CA ALA A 103 5.62 45.83 0.28
C ALA A 103 6.59 47.00 0.43
N THR A 104 7.29 47.10 1.57
CA THR A 104 8.17 48.23 1.90
C THR A 104 9.66 47.99 1.65
N ILE A 105 10.06 46.72 1.52
CA ILE A 105 11.47 46.31 1.41
C ILE A 105 11.75 45.87 -0.04
N GLY A 106 12.96 46.17 -0.57
CA GLY A 106 13.42 45.65 -1.86
C GLY A 106 13.58 44.12 -1.84
N ALA A 107 13.89 43.53 -3.02
CA ALA A 107 13.97 42.08 -3.18
C ALA A 107 15.07 41.43 -2.33
N ASP A 108 16.25 42.03 -2.25
CA ASP A 108 17.41 41.46 -1.59
C ASP A 108 17.15 41.13 -0.10
N PRO A 109 16.53 42.02 0.71
CA PRO A 109 16.20 41.71 2.08
C PRO A 109 15.11 40.64 2.26
N LEU A 110 14.22 40.46 1.27
CA LEU A 110 13.21 39.39 1.31
C LEU A 110 13.85 38.02 1.03
N VAL A 111 14.79 37.98 0.10
CA VAL A 111 15.62 36.79 -0.17
C VAL A 111 16.43 36.43 1.06
N GLU A 112 17.09 37.42 1.70
CA GLU A 112 17.81 37.20 2.97
C GLU A 112 16.87 36.68 4.08
N ALA A 113 15.65 37.24 4.18
CA ALA A 113 14.67 36.79 5.17
C ALA A 113 14.17 35.36 4.88
N LEU A 114 14.01 34.95 3.61
CA LEU A 114 13.66 33.56 3.25
C LEU A 114 14.74 32.59 3.71
N PHE A 115 16.02 32.85 3.36
CA PHE A 115 17.09 31.94 3.72
C PHE A 115 17.37 31.91 5.22
N SER A 116 17.22 33.05 5.92
CA SER A 116 17.35 33.13 7.39
C SER A 116 16.26 32.31 8.09
N GLU A 117 15.02 32.36 7.63
CA GLU A 117 13.94 31.57 8.20
C GLU A 117 14.10 30.09 7.88
N PHE A 118 14.50 29.77 6.64
CA PHE A 118 14.85 28.41 6.29
C PHE A 118 15.94 27.81 7.20
N ASP A 119 17.02 28.55 7.43
CA ASP A 119 18.10 28.11 8.32
C ASP A 119 17.63 27.98 9.79
N ALA A 120 16.68 28.81 10.23
CA ALA A 120 16.07 28.69 11.56
C ALA A 120 15.24 27.40 11.67
N VAL A 121 14.31 27.18 10.74
CA VAL A 121 13.44 25.99 10.72
C VAL A 121 14.25 24.70 10.51
N ALA A 122 15.20 24.69 9.56
CA ALA A 122 16.04 23.52 9.28
C ALA A 122 17.10 23.27 10.37
N GLY A 123 17.39 24.24 11.21
CA GLY A 123 18.34 24.13 12.34
C GLY A 123 17.67 23.77 13.67
N GLU A 124 16.35 23.64 13.73
CA GLU A 124 15.65 23.17 14.91
C GLU A 124 16.05 21.73 15.21
N ALA A 125 16.70 21.55 16.39
CA ALA A 125 17.25 20.26 16.81
C ALA A 125 16.13 19.29 17.20
N PRO A 126 16.30 17.97 16.96
CA PRO A 126 15.38 16.98 17.47
C PRO A 126 15.32 17.05 19.00
N TRP A 127 14.13 17.00 19.55
CA TRP A 127 13.88 17.07 20.99
C TRP A 127 14.42 15.82 21.70
N GLU A 128 15.46 15.99 22.47
CA GLU A 128 15.74 15.08 23.59
C GLU A 128 14.75 15.44 24.72
N ASP A 129 13.81 14.55 25.03
CA ASP A 129 13.05 14.49 26.28
C ASP A 129 11.78 15.34 26.49
N THR A 130 10.91 15.66 25.51
CA THR A 130 9.57 16.11 25.93
C THR A 130 8.43 15.66 24.98
N TRP A 131 7.46 14.99 25.52
CA TRP A 131 6.15 14.72 24.91
C TRP A 131 5.46 16.07 24.62
N GLY A 132 5.39 16.48 23.33
CA GLY A 132 4.61 17.64 22.89
C GLY A 132 5.42 18.87 22.48
N GLY A 133 6.59 18.72 21.86
CA GLY A 133 7.26 19.79 21.13
C GLY A 133 6.52 20.13 19.84
N ASP A 134 6.50 21.42 19.46
CA ASP A 134 5.96 21.83 18.15
C ASP A 134 6.91 21.33 17.04
N LEU A 135 6.35 20.71 16.00
CA LEU A 135 7.09 20.31 14.81
C LEU A 135 7.62 21.56 14.07
N PRO A 136 8.72 21.45 13.31
CA PRO A 136 9.19 22.52 12.44
C PRO A 136 8.08 23.03 11.52
N ASP A 137 7.86 24.36 11.49
CA ASP A 137 6.81 24.99 10.72
C ASP A 137 7.37 25.69 9.47
N TYR A 138 7.16 25.07 8.30
CA TYR A 138 7.57 25.61 7.00
C TYR A 138 6.57 26.64 6.41
N SER A 139 5.47 26.96 7.08
CA SER A 139 4.44 27.87 6.56
C SER A 139 5.01 29.27 6.22
N GLY A 140 5.94 29.77 7.03
CA GLY A 140 6.63 31.04 6.79
C GLY A 140 7.56 30.99 5.57
N VAL A 141 8.29 29.91 5.39
CA VAL A 141 9.14 29.64 4.21
C VAL A 141 8.26 29.61 2.96
N LYS A 142 7.18 28.83 2.97
CA LYS A 142 6.20 28.72 1.88
C LYS A 142 5.66 30.09 1.46
N MET A 143 5.18 30.87 2.40
CA MET A 143 4.61 32.19 2.13
C MET A 143 5.63 33.15 1.49
N LYS A 144 6.90 33.10 1.92
CA LYS A 144 7.96 33.94 1.33
C LYS A 144 8.29 33.49 -0.09
N MET A 145 8.34 32.17 -0.34
CA MET A 145 8.53 31.61 -1.68
C MET A 145 7.42 32.04 -2.64
N GLU A 146 6.14 31.90 -2.23
CA GLU A 146 4.98 32.38 -3.01
C GLU A 146 5.08 33.88 -3.35
N THR A 147 5.49 34.66 -2.37
CA THR A 147 5.60 36.12 -2.54
C THR A 147 6.75 36.49 -3.48
N LEU A 148 7.90 35.87 -3.35
CA LEU A 148 9.04 36.08 -4.24
C LEU A 148 8.69 35.69 -5.67
N LEU A 149 8.02 34.55 -5.85
CA LEU A 149 7.55 34.09 -7.15
C LEU A 149 6.58 35.10 -7.78
N ALA A 150 5.60 35.58 -7.02
CA ALA A 150 4.63 36.59 -7.48
C ALA A 150 5.29 37.94 -7.88
N LYS A 151 6.46 38.24 -7.32
CA LYS A 151 7.26 39.44 -7.67
C LYS A 151 8.25 39.18 -8.82
N GLY A 152 8.33 37.96 -9.35
CA GLY A 152 9.19 37.61 -10.49
C GLY A 152 10.61 37.16 -10.12
N TYR A 153 10.87 36.83 -8.83
CA TYR A 153 12.15 36.32 -8.32
C TYR A 153 12.19 34.78 -8.39
N ALA A 154 11.91 34.26 -9.58
CA ALA A 154 11.80 32.81 -9.78
C ALA A 154 13.13 32.07 -9.55
N ASP A 155 14.25 32.65 -9.95
CA ASP A 155 15.56 32.00 -9.80
C ASP A 155 15.95 31.83 -8.32
N GLU A 156 15.62 32.81 -7.47
CA GLU A 156 15.84 32.78 -6.01
C GLU A 156 14.96 31.73 -5.31
N VAL A 157 13.71 31.57 -5.76
CA VAL A 157 12.81 30.52 -5.25
C VAL A 157 13.29 29.14 -5.64
N VAL A 158 13.86 28.96 -6.84
CA VAL A 158 14.49 27.69 -7.24
C VAL A 158 15.67 27.34 -6.33
N LEU A 159 16.52 28.33 -5.98
CA LEU A 159 17.62 28.09 -5.03
C LEU A 159 17.13 27.66 -3.65
N ALA A 160 16.01 28.20 -3.17
CA ALA A 160 15.40 27.74 -1.92
C ALA A 160 14.93 26.29 -2.04
N GLY A 161 14.34 25.89 -3.17
CA GLY A 161 13.98 24.50 -3.46
C GLY A 161 15.20 23.56 -3.45
N GLU A 162 16.35 23.99 -4.00
CA GLU A 162 17.59 23.20 -3.96
C GLU A 162 18.07 22.96 -2.52
N LEU A 163 17.90 23.93 -1.64
CA LEU A 163 18.25 23.78 -0.22
C LEU A 163 17.26 22.88 0.51
N LEU A 164 15.96 22.97 0.19
CA LEU A 164 14.93 22.07 0.74
C LEU A 164 15.23 20.61 0.39
N LEU A 165 15.57 20.31 -0.85
CA LEU A 165 15.95 18.96 -1.28
C LEU A 165 17.21 18.44 -0.59
N LYS A 166 18.12 19.34 -0.20
CA LYS A 166 19.35 18.95 0.47
C LYS A 166 19.18 18.71 1.96
N LYS A 167 18.41 19.56 2.67
CA LYS A 167 18.29 19.53 4.12
C LYS A 167 16.99 18.86 4.60
N GLY A 168 15.93 18.86 3.80
CA GLY A 168 14.64 18.30 4.17
C GLY A 168 14.69 16.81 4.49
N PRO A 169 15.32 15.96 3.66
CA PRO A 169 15.47 14.54 3.96
C PRO A 169 16.11 14.26 5.32
N GLU A 170 17.19 14.96 5.68
CA GLU A 170 17.86 14.81 6.95
C GLU A 170 16.92 15.12 8.15
N GLN A 171 16.04 16.11 7.98
CA GLN A 171 15.10 16.52 9.01
C GLN A 171 13.92 15.56 9.12
N ILE A 172 13.41 15.05 7.98
CA ILE A 172 12.37 14.03 7.94
C ILE A 172 12.83 12.76 8.66
N GLU A 173 14.02 12.26 8.37
CA GLU A 173 14.58 11.07 9.01
C GLU A 173 14.72 11.22 10.55
N MET A 174 14.97 12.42 11.01
CA MET A 174 15.21 12.66 12.46
C MET A 174 13.93 12.86 13.27
N ILE A 175 12.85 13.40 12.68
CA ILE A 175 11.76 13.98 13.48
C ILE A 175 10.36 13.56 12.98
N ASP A 176 10.20 13.18 11.71
CA ASP A 176 8.89 13.04 11.07
C ASP A 176 8.37 11.59 11.10
N GLU A 177 7.73 11.19 12.22
CA GLU A 177 7.09 9.86 12.35
C GLU A 177 5.72 9.79 11.64
N GLU A 178 5.03 10.93 11.42
CA GLU A 178 3.66 10.99 10.90
C GLU A 178 3.56 11.58 9.48
N GLY A 179 4.67 12.06 8.88
CA GLY A 179 4.72 12.61 7.52
C GLY A 179 4.35 14.10 7.41
N GLU A 180 4.08 14.80 8.52
CA GLU A 180 3.63 16.20 8.49
C GLU A 180 4.70 17.18 7.97
N ILE A 181 5.98 16.93 8.26
CA ILE A 181 7.11 17.75 7.78
C ILE A 181 7.31 17.51 6.28
N ALA A 182 7.23 16.24 5.85
CA ALA A 182 7.34 15.89 4.44
C ALA A 182 6.27 16.59 3.60
N ASP A 183 5.01 16.63 4.06
CA ASP A 183 3.91 17.34 3.39
C ASP A 183 4.16 18.85 3.29
N GLN A 184 4.69 19.48 4.34
CA GLN A 184 5.01 20.90 4.32
C GLN A 184 6.17 21.22 3.36
N ILE A 185 7.21 20.39 3.35
CA ILE A 185 8.34 20.53 2.41
C ILE A 185 7.86 20.30 0.97
N ALA A 186 7.04 19.28 0.72
CA ALA A 186 6.46 19.02 -0.60
C ALA A 186 5.65 20.22 -1.12
N ALA A 187 4.85 20.85 -0.25
CA ALA A 187 4.12 22.06 -0.61
C ALA A 187 5.05 23.26 -0.97
N CYS A 188 6.22 23.36 -0.35
CA CYS A 188 7.24 24.34 -0.72
C CYS A 188 7.91 23.96 -2.07
N MET A 189 8.15 22.67 -2.29
CA MET A 189 8.73 22.16 -3.53
C MET A 189 7.81 22.38 -4.74
N ASP A 190 6.50 22.27 -4.60
CA ASP A 190 5.54 22.61 -5.67
C ASP A 190 5.69 24.07 -6.13
N ILE A 191 5.97 25.00 -5.20
CA ILE A 191 6.25 26.39 -5.52
C ILE A 191 7.60 26.51 -6.23
N ALA A 192 8.62 25.75 -5.79
CA ALA A 192 9.94 25.74 -6.43
C ALA A 192 9.86 25.21 -7.88
N PHE A 193 9.08 24.18 -8.17
CA PHE A 193 8.86 23.70 -9.54
C PHE A 193 8.06 24.70 -10.39
N SER A 194 7.07 25.39 -9.80
CA SER A 194 6.37 26.49 -10.47
C SER A 194 7.33 27.66 -10.79
N ALA A 195 8.24 27.94 -9.88
CA ALA A 195 9.29 28.94 -10.09
C ALA A 195 10.29 28.48 -11.14
N LEU A 196 10.68 27.20 -11.16
CA LEU A 196 11.54 26.62 -12.18
C LEU A 196 10.95 26.80 -13.58
N ALA A 197 9.65 26.57 -13.74
CA ALA A 197 8.95 26.85 -15.00
C ALA A 197 9.10 28.32 -15.45
N ALA A 198 8.98 29.27 -14.52
CA ALA A 198 9.07 30.71 -14.77
C ALA A 198 10.51 31.25 -14.80
N SER A 199 11.52 30.51 -14.36
CA SER A 199 12.93 30.90 -14.24
C SER A 199 13.58 31.20 -15.58
N ARG A 200 14.75 31.87 -15.57
CA ARG A 200 15.53 32.18 -16.77
C ARG A 200 16.44 31.04 -17.22
N ARG A 201 16.43 29.90 -16.53
CA ARG A 201 17.22 28.72 -16.89
C ARG A 201 16.87 28.23 -18.29
N PRO A 202 17.84 27.74 -19.08
CA PRO A 202 17.57 27.04 -20.34
C PRO A 202 16.59 25.90 -20.15
N LEU A 203 15.75 25.60 -21.14
CA LEU A 203 14.68 24.59 -21.00
C LEU A 203 15.25 23.20 -20.69
N HIS A 204 16.34 22.79 -21.31
CA HIS A 204 17.00 21.52 -21.00
C HIS A 204 17.54 21.46 -19.56
N GLU A 205 17.94 22.57 -18.97
CA GLU A 205 18.36 22.61 -17.56
C GLU A 205 17.17 22.47 -16.60
N LYS A 206 16.00 23.01 -16.97
CA LYS A 206 14.75 22.79 -16.22
C LYS A 206 14.34 21.33 -16.25
N ILE A 207 14.40 20.69 -17.43
CA ILE A 207 14.14 19.26 -17.59
C ILE A 207 15.10 18.44 -16.74
N LEU A 208 16.39 18.71 -16.81
CA LEU A 208 17.42 18.01 -16.04
C LEU A 208 17.19 18.16 -14.54
N TYR A 209 16.91 19.37 -14.07
CA TYR A 209 16.66 19.62 -12.66
C TYR A 209 15.46 18.82 -12.15
N ALA A 210 14.34 18.84 -12.89
CA ALA A 210 13.13 18.10 -12.50
C ALA A 210 13.38 16.59 -12.44
N ILE A 211 14.04 16.02 -13.46
CA ILE A 211 14.40 14.60 -13.50
C ILE A 211 15.34 14.22 -12.35
N GLU A 212 16.34 15.07 -12.06
CA GLU A 212 17.31 14.80 -11.00
C GLU A 212 16.66 14.88 -9.62
N ALA A 213 15.83 15.89 -9.40
CA ALA A 213 15.09 16.05 -8.15
C ALA A 213 14.16 14.85 -7.88
N GLU A 214 13.35 14.45 -8.88
CA GLU A 214 12.48 13.28 -8.77
C GLU A 214 13.29 12.00 -8.55
N ARG A 215 14.41 11.82 -9.25
CA ARG A 215 15.26 10.64 -9.12
C ARG A 215 15.92 10.51 -7.74
N GLU A 216 16.24 11.61 -7.08
CA GLU A 216 16.87 11.63 -5.76
C GLU A 216 15.85 11.68 -4.62
N ASP A 217 14.59 11.92 -4.93
CA ASP A 217 13.51 11.98 -3.96
C ASP A 217 13.15 10.58 -3.43
N GLU A 218 13.29 10.41 -2.11
CA GLU A 218 12.93 9.18 -1.38
C GLU A 218 11.67 9.37 -0.53
N TYR A 219 11.21 10.62 -0.35
CA TYR A 219 10.13 10.99 0.55
C TYR A 219 8.87 11.55 -0.14
N GLY A 220 8.85 11.56 -1.49
CA GLY A 220 7.70 12.08 -2.25
C GLY A 220 7.59 13.61 -2.24
N LEU A 221 8.70 14.32 -2.10
CA LEU A 221 8.75 15.79 -2.02
C LEU A 221 8.61 16.48 -3.38
N CYS A 222 8.84 15.74 -4.46
CA CYS A 222 9.01 16.31 -5.82
C CYS A 222 7.79 16.10 -6.73
N THR A 223 6.57 16.04 -6.20
CA THR A 223 5.34 15.86 -7.00
C THR A 223 5.14 16.93 -8.07
N GLY A 224 5.61 18.16 -7.83
CA GLY A 224 5.61 19.24 -8.80
C GLY A 224 6.52 19.02 -10.02
N ALA A 225 7.51 18.12 -9.93
CA ALA A 225 8.40 17.78 -11.05
C ALA A 225 7.63 17.12 -12.21
N GLU A 226 6.74 16.18 -11.90
CA GLU A 226 5.89 15.52 -12.90
C GLU A 226 5.04 16.55 -13.66
N ASN A 227 4.45 17.52 -12.95
CA ASN A 227 3.66 18.59 -13.56
C ASN A 227 4.50 19.47 -14.50
N LEU A 228 5.75 19.74 -14.13
CA LEU A 228 6.68 20.48 -15.00
C LEU A 228 7.01 19.68 -16.25
N LEU A 229 7.38 18.40 -16.08
CA LEU A 229 7.80 17.50 -17.18
C LEU A 229 6.64 17.15 -18.12
N ALA A 230 5.38 17.18 -17.64
CA ALA A 230 4.18 17.06 -18.48
C ALA A 230 3.93 18.29 -19.37
N GLY A 231 4.68 19.39 -19.19
CA GLY A 231 4.63 20.58 -20.03
C GLY A 231 5.17 20.34 -21.45
N GLU A 232 4.83 21.24 -22.36
CA GLU A 232 5.32 21.19 -23.75
C GLU A 232 6.76 21.69 -23.84
N PHE A 233 7.71 20.79 -24.04
CA PHE A 233 9.11 21.12 -24.34
C PHE A 233 9.47 20.71 -25.76
N PRO A 234 10.32 21.51 -26.48
CA PRO A 234 10.85 21.12 -27.77
C PRO A 234 11.66 19.82 -27.70
N LYS A 235 11.56 18.97 -28.73
CA LYS A 235 12.31 17.72 -28.82
C LYS A 235 13.82 17.90 -28.73
N GLU A 236 14.32 19.02 -29.23
CA GLU A 236 15.74 19.42 -29.19
C GLU A 236 16.21 19.58 -27.75
N GLU A 237 15.39 20.17 -26.86
CA GLU A 237 15.73 20.38 -25.46
C GLU A 237 15.73 19.05 -24.69
N TRP A 238 14.76 18.18 -24.96
CA TRP A 238 14.76 16.80 -24.46
C TRP A 238 15.99 16.00 -24.92
N SER A 239 16.40 16.18 -26.19
CA SER A 239 17.60 15.52 -26.75
C SER A 239 18.86 15.95 -26.01
N ILE A 240 19.00 17.26 -25.73
CA ILE A 240 20.15 17.80 -24.96
C ILE A 240 20.14 17.22 -23.54
N ALA A 241 18.98 17.18 -22.89
CA ALA A 241 18.84 16.60 -21.55
C ALA A 241 19.22 15.11 -21.55
N ALA A 242 18.70 14.33 -22.50
CA ALA A 242 19.03 12.91 -22.66
C ALA A 242 20.55 12.68 -22.84
N ASP A 243 21.21 13.46 -23.68
CA ASP A 243 22.65 13.32 -23.92
C ASP A 243 23.48 13.62 -22.65
N ARG A 244 23.05 14.60 -21.83
CA ARG A 244 23.68 14.90 -20.54
C ARG A 244 23.48 13.78 -19.52
N LEU A 245 22.28 13.20 -19.45
CA LEU A 245 22.01 12.05 -18.58
C LEU A 245 22.78 10.80 -19.03
N LEU A 246 22.93 10.57 -20.36
CA LEU A 246 23.77 9.50 -20.91
C LEU A 246 25.26 9.66 -20.51
N GLU A 247 25.78 10.88 -20.48
CA GLU A 247 27.13 11.13 -19.96
C GLU A 247 27.25 10.77 -18.48
N ARG A 248 26.22 11.06 -17.68
CA ARG A 248 26.16 10.65 -16.27
C ARG A 248 26.19 9.15 -16.12
N LEU A 249 25.37 8.43 -16.90
CA LEU A 249 25.34 6.97 -16.87
C LEU A 249 26.70 6.36 -17.19
N ARG A 250 27.46 6.94 -18.14
CA ARG A 250 28.83 6.48 -18.45
C ARG A 250 29.81 6.67 -17.29
N ARG A 251 29.56 7.64 -16.42
CA ARG A 251 30.38 7.93 -15.22
C ARG A 251 29.84 7.28 -13.97
N PHE A 252 28.71 6.58 -14.06
CA PHE A 252 28.08 5.94 -12.92
C PHE A 252 28.97 4.82 -12.39
N ALA A 253 29.51 5.02 -11.19
CA ALA A 253 30.25 4.01 -10.45
C ALA A 253 29.43 3.60 -9.21
N PRO A 254 29.36 2.29 -8.88
CA PRO A 254 28.77 1.88 -7.61
C PRO A 254 29.54 2.48 -6.43
N ALA A 255 28.87 2.74 -5.32
CA ALA A 255 29.51 3.13 -4.08
C ALA A 255 30.38 1.97 -3.54
N GLU A 256 31.51 2.28 -2.88
CA GLU A 256 32.47 1.26 -2.40
C GLU A 256 31.87 0.32 -1.33
N GLU A 257 30.81 0.72 -0.63
CA GLU A 257 30.11 -0.06 0.42
C GLU A 257 28.71 -0.53 0.00
N ASP A 258 28.40 -0.53 -1.30
CA ASP A 258 27.07 -0.85 -1.81
C ASP A 258 26.81 -2.37 -1.80
N ASP A 259 25.65 -2.77 -1.31
CA ASP A 259 25.18 -4.17 -1.27
C ASP A 259 24.80 -4.75 -2.65
N GLY A 260 25.04 -4.00 -3.72
CA GLY A 260 24.69 -4.34 -5.09
C GLY A 260 23.22 -4.10 -5.43
N PHE A 261 22.29 -4.18 -4.49
CA PHE A 261 20.87 -3.92 -4.70
C PHE A 261 20.62 -2.41 -4.86
N THR A 262 21.14 -1.61 -3.96
CA THR A 262 21.02 -0.15 -3.97
C THR A 262 21.61 0.44 -5.25
N SER A 263 22.78 -0.06 -5.68
CA SER A 263 23.42 0.34 -6.93
C SER A 263 22.58 0.00 -8.16
N LYS A 264 22.04 -1.22 -8.23
CA LYS A 264 21.13 -1.64 -9.31
C LYS A 264 19.89 -0.75 -9.35
N TYR A 265 19.30 -0.44 -8.20
CA TYR A 265 18.13 0.43 -8.07
C TYR A 265 18.39 1.86 -8.58
N HIS A 266 19.45 2.52 -8.09
CA HIS A 266 19.78 3.88 -8.54
C HIS A 266 20.16 3.93 -10.02
N ARG A 267 20.85 2.88 -10.52
CA ARG A 267 21.15 2.77 -11.94
C ARG A 267 19.89 2.61 -12.77
N ASN A 268 18.94 1.80 -12.33
CA ASN A 268 17.66 1.62 -13.01
C ASN A 268 16.85 2.91 -13.07
N ARG A 269 16.79 3.68 -11.97
CA ARG A 269 16.15 5.00 -11.95
C ARG A 269 16.78 5.93 -13.00
N LEU A 270 18.10 5.94 -13.09
CA LEU A 270 18.81 6.76 -14.10
C LEU A 270 18.50 6.28 -15.52
N VAL A 271 18.54 4.98 -15.79
CA VAL A 271 18.20 4.40 -17.11
C VAL A 271 16.77 4.73 -17.50
N THR A 272 15.84 4.63 -16.56
CA THR A 272 14.43 4.97 -16.78
C THR A 272 14.25 6.44 -17.15
N ALA A 273 14.91 7.34 -16.43
CA ALA A 273 14.88 8.78 -16.72
C ALA A 273 15.49 9.12 -18.10
N ILE A 274 16.59 8.47 -18.46
CA ILE A 274 17.20 8.65 -19.80
C ILE A 274 16.26 8.13 -20.88
N ALA A 275 15.67 6.95 -20.69
CA ALA A 275 14.77 6.38 -21.69
C ALA A 275 13.52 7.27 -21.90
N MET A 276 12.96 7.83 -20.83
CA MET A 276 11.88 8.82 -20.90
C MET A 276 12.33 10.07 -21.72
N ALA A 277 13.48 10.63 -21.39
CA ALA A 277 13.98 11.81 -22.11
C ALA A 277 14.25 11.53 -23.59
N LEU A 278 14.74 10.32 -23.93
CA LEU A 278 14.92 9.88 -25.32
C LEU A 278 13.56 9.70 -26.04
N ASP A 279 12.57 9.18 -25.35
CA ASP A 279 11.22 9.02 -25.92
C ASP A 279 10.60 10.37 -26.24
N GLU A 280 10.67 11.34 -25.33
CA GLU A 280 10.20 12.71 -25.52
C GLU A 280 10.99 13.45 -26.62
N ALA A 281 12.28 13.14 -26.77
CA ALA A 281 13.11 13.64 -27.89
C ALA A 281 12.75 13.00 -29.23
N GLY A 282 11.90 11.95 -29.27
CA GLY A 282 11.59 11.19 -30.48
C GLY A 282 12.66 10.17 -30.87
N ARG A 283 13.57 9.82 -29.94
CA ARG A 283 14.68 8.86 -30.12
C ARG A 283 14.33 7.47 -29.56
N GLN A 284 13.11 6.97 -29.86
CA GLN A 284 12.55 5.75 -29.26
C GLN A 284 13.45 4.51 -29.43
N ASN A 285 14.10 4.34 -30.61
CA ASN A 285 15.00 3.21 -30.81
C ASN A 285 16.19 3.24 -29.84
N GLU A 286 16.75 4.41 -29.60
CA GLU A 286 17.85 4.56 -28.64
C GLU A 286 17.40 4.29 -27.19
N ALA A 287 16.18 4.67 -26.84
CA ALA A 287 15.59 4.37 -25.54
C ALA A 287 15.46 2.85 -25.33
N THR A 288 14.99 2.13 -26.36
CA THR A 288 14.87 0.66 -26.33
C THR A 288 16.23 -0.01 -26.27
N ASP A 289 17.18 0.42 -27.10
CA ASP A 289 18.56 -0.13 -27.11
C ASP A 289 19.27 0.09 -25.77
N LEU A 290 19.08 1.26 -25.15
CA LEU A 290 19.62 1.56 -23.83
C LEU A 290 19.06 0.60 -22.75
N ARG A 291 17.72 0.43 -22.69
CA ARG A 291 17.10 -0.49 -21.73
C ARG A 291 17.61 -1.92 -21.91
N MET A 292 17.72 -2.39 -23.16
CA MET A 292 18.27 -3.70 -23.48
C MET A 292 19.74 -3.84 -23.06
N ALA A 293 20.56 -2.83 -23.27
CA ALA A 293 21.97 -2.86 -22.89
C ALA A 293 22.21 -2.86 -21.37
N GLU A 294 21.30 -2.26 -20.61
CA GLU A 294 21.43 -2.08 -19.17
C GLU A 294 20.64 -3.13 -18.34
N ALA A 295 19.74 -3.92 -18.96
CA ALA A 295 18.86 -4.85 -18.28
C ALA A 295 19.60 -5.81 -17.33
N GLY A 296 20.73 -6.39 -17.75
CA GLY A 296 21.50 -7.31 -16.90
C GLY A 296 22.28 -6.62 -15.76
N ARG A 297 22.34 -5.28 -15.76
CA ARG A 297 22.99 -4.50 -14.69
C ARG A 297 21.97 -3.91 -13.70
N THR A 298 20.71 -3.91 -14.08
CA THR A 298 19.63 -3.28 -13.34
C THR A 298 18.52 -4.25 -12.96
N ASP A 299 18.60 -5.50 -13.45
CA ASP A 299 17.55 -6.52 -13.40
C ASP A 299 16.20 -6.07 -14.03
N ALA A 300 16.22 -5.01 -14.83
CA ALA A 300 15.05 -4.39 -15.46
C ALA A 300 14.55 -5.14 -16.71
N TYR A 301 14.47 -6.46 -16.62
CA TYR A 301 13.98 -7.34 -17.69
C TYR A 301 12.49 -7.11 -17.99
N PRO A 302 11.60 -6.95 -16.97
CA PRO A 302 10.18 -6.69 -17.21
C PRO A 302 9.94 -5.43 -18.03
N GLU A 303 10.69 -4.36 -17.79
CA GLU A 303 10.56 -3.09 -18.52
C GLU A 303 10.98 -3.21 -19.99
N VAL A 304 12.05 -3.99 -20.26
CA VAL A 304 12.45 -4.30 -21.64
C VAL A 304 11.37 -5.10 -22.35
N VAL A 305 10.83 -6.12 -21.69
CA VAL A 305 9.76 -6.96 -22.24
C VAL A 305 8.51 -6.14 -22.52
N ALA A 306 8.06 -5.32 -21.57
CA ALA A 306 6.90 -4.47 -21.72
C ALA A 306 7.07 -3.51 -22.92
N ARG A 307 8.26 -2.92 -23.07
CA ARG A 307 8.60 -2.05 -24.19
C ARG A 307 8.52 -2.77 -25.54
N LEU A 308 9.16 -3.94 -25.64
CA LEU A 308 9.15 -4.74 -26.87
C LEU A 308 7.75 -5.20 -27.25
N LEU A 309 6.92 -5.57 -26.28
CA LEU A 309 5.51 -5.93 -26.53
C LEU A 309 4.71 -4.73 -27.02
N HIS A 310 4.93 -3.56 -26.44
CA HIS A 310 4.31 -2.30 -26.89
C HIS A 310 4.71 -1.93 -28.31
N GLU A 311 5.96 -2.19 -28.71
CA GLU A 311 6.47 -2.00 -30.07
C GLU A 311 6.04 -3.10 -31.04
N GLY A 312 5.31 -4.13 -30.59
CA GLY A 312 4.91 -5.28 -31.41
C GLY A 312 6.03 -6.26 -31.74
N ARG A 313 7.17 -6.17 -31.06
CA ARG A 313 8.38 -7.01 -31.23
C ARG A 313 8.29 -8.27 -30.37
N ARG A 314 7.22 -9.03 -30.55
CA ARG A 314 6.85 -10.18 -29.72
C ARG A 314 7.96 -11.23 -29.59
N ASP A 315 8.57 -11.62 -30.71
CA ASP A 315 9.57 -12.71 -30.70
C ASP A 315 10.84 -12.30 -29.93
N GLU A 316 11.20 -11.04 -29.99
CA GLU A 316 12.28 -10.49 -29.18
C GLU A 316 11.88 -10.41 -27.72
N ALA A 317 10.64 -10.00 -27.40
CA ALA A 317 10.13 -10.01 -26.05
C ALA A 317 10.21 -11.41 -25.41
N LEU A 318 9.84 -12.47 -26.15
CA LEU A 318 10.00 -13.86 -25.68
C LEU A 318 11.45 -14.21 -25.37
N GLN A 319 12.41 -13.82 -26.23
CA GLN A 319 13.84 -14.05 -25.97
C GLN A 319 14.30 -13.36 -24.69
N TRP A 320 13.84 -12.13 -24.47
CA TRP A 320 14.15 -11.37 -23.26
C TRP A 320 13.48 -11.95 -22.00
N ILE A 321 12.29 -12.51 -22.11
CA ILE A 321 11.63 -13.24 -21.02
C ILE A 321 12.48 -14.44 -20.60
N TYR A 322 12.85 -15.31 -21.54
CA TYR A 322 13.65 -16.50 -21.23
C TYR A 322 15.01 -16.14 -20.65
N ARG A 323 15.65 -15.13 -21.23
CA ARG A 323 16.92 -14.61 -20.71
C ARG A 323 16.76 -14.07 -19.29
N GLY A 324 15.78 -13.21 -19.06
CA GLY A 324 15.51 -12.60 -17.76
C GLY A 324 15.23 -13.66 -16.69
N ILE A 325 14.36 -14.65 -16.97
CA ILE A 325 14.10 -15.75 -16.04
C ILE A 325 15.41 -16.47 -15.70
N SER A 326 16.23 -16.81 -16.71
CA SER A 326 17.49 -17.53 -16.47
C SER A 326 18.51 -16.74 -15.66
N GLU A 327 18.59 -15.42 -15.85
CA GLU A 327 19.57 -14.57 -15.17
C GLU A 327 19.11 -14.13 -13.77
N THR A 328 17.79 -14.06 -13.51
CA THR A 328 17.26 -13.56 -12.23
C THR A 328 16.74 -14.65 -11.28
N GLU A 329 16.64 -15.90 -11.72
CA GLU A 329 16.08 -17.01 -10.92
C GLU A 329 16.73 -17.19 -9.54
N GLU A 330 18.03 -16.94 -9.42
CA GLU A 330 18.77 -17.16 -8.18
C GLU A 330 18.82 -15.91 -7.29
N GLU A 331 19.09 -14.76 -7.88
CA GLU A 331 19.35 -13.52 -7.14
C GLU A 331 18.09 -12.66 -6.92
N ALA A 332 17.19 -12.67 -7.91
CA ALA A 332 15.96 -11.86 -7.88
C ALA A 332 14.73 -12.70 -8.32
N PRO A 333 14.33 -13.75 -7.57
CA PRO A 333 13.27 -14.68 -7.97
C PRO A 333 11.90 -14.02 -8.19
N GLY A 334 11.65 -12.84 -7.58
CA GLY A 334 10.45 -12.05 -7.83
C GLY A 334 10.35 -11.56 -9.28
N ILE A 335 11.47 -11.14 -9.86
CA ILE A 335 11.53 -10.71 -11.27
C ILE A 335 11.33 -11.91 -12.21
N ALA A 336 11.98 -13.05 -11.91
CA ALA A 336 11.75 -14.28 -12.67
C ALA A 336 10.27 -14.70 -12.66
N GLU A 337 9.57 -14.53 -11.54
CA GLU A 337 8.15 -14.84 -11.43
C GLU A 337 7.27 -13.85 -12.22
N GLU A 338 7.56 -12.56 -12.19
CA GLU A 338 6.87 -11.55 -13.01
C GLU A 338 7.00 -11.85 -14.51
N LEU A 339 8.19 -12.26 -14.94
CA LEU A 339 8.43 -12.67 -16.34
C LEU A 339 7.67 -13.96 -16.70
N ARG A 340 7.54 -14.93 -15.78
CA ARG A 340 6.67 -16.11 -15.99
C ARG A 340 5.21 -15.74 -16.13
N ILE A 341 4.74 -14.83 -15.30
CA ILE A 341 3.37 -14.31 -15.40
C ILE A 341 3.14 -13.66 -16.75
N THR A 342 4.08 -12.85 -17.22
CA THR A 342 4.02 -12.19 -18.53
C THR A 342 4.03 -13.22 -19.67
N LEU A 343 4.90 -14.22 -19.63
CA LEU A 343 4.97 -15.30 -20.61
C LEU A 343 3.64 -16.07 -20.70
N ARG A 344 3.09 -16.41 -19.54
CA ARG A 344 1.79 -17.07 -19.46
C ARG A 344 0.69 -16.21 -20.08
N GLY A 345 0.66 -14.90 -19.77
CA GLY A 345 -0.30 -13.96 -20.35
C GLY A 345 -0.24 -13.88 -21.88
N ILE A 346 0.98 -13.96 -22.45
CA ILE A 346 1.16 -14.03 -23.90
C ILE A 346 0.50 -15.29 -24.45
N TRP A 347 0.82 -16.47 -23.91
CA TRP A 347 0.24 -17.74 -24.36
C TRP A 347 -1.27 -17.83 -24.15
N GLU A 348 -1.79 -17.28 -23.04
CA GLU A 348 -3.23 -17.18 -22.80
C GLU A 348 -3.93 -16.33 -23.88
N SER A 349 -3.33 -15.21 -24.26
CA SER A 349 -3.88 -14.31 -25.30
C SER A 349 -3.87 -14.95 -26.70
N GLU A 350 -2.93 -15.86 -26.94
CA GLU A 350 -2.79 -16.60 -28.20
C GLU A 350 -3.62 -17.89 -28.23
N GLY A 351 -4.17 -18.29 -27.09
CA GLY A 351 -4.93 -19.52 -26.96
C GLY A 351 -4.06 -20.78 -26.94
N ASP A 352 -2.74 -20.65 -26.69
CA ASP A 352 -1.82 -21.78 -26.55
C ASP A 352 -1.97 -22.45 -25.19
N TRP A 353 -3.11 -23.08 -24.97
CA TRP A 353 -3.44 -23.75 -23.72
C TRP A 353 -2.50 -24.87 -23.32
N PRO A 354 -1.90 -25.65 -24.26
CA PRO A 354 -0.84 -26.59 -23.89
C PRO A 354 0.37 -25.94 -23.22
N ALA A 355 0.86 -24.81 -23.74
CA ALA A 355 1.96 -24.07 -23.12
C ALA A 355 1.56 -23.45 -21.77
N VAL A 356 0.32 -22.88 -21.68
CA VAL A 356 -0.23 -22.39 -20.41
C VAL A 356 -0.32 -23.50 -19.37
N ALA A 357 -0.79 -24.69 -19.74
CA ALA A 357 -0.87 -25.83 -18.84
C ALA A 357 0.52 -26.31 -18.39
N ALA A 358 1.53 -26.24 -19.27
CA ALA A 358 2.89 -26.59 -18.92
C ALA A 358 3.51 -25.66 -17.86
N ILE A 359 3.37 -24.34 -18.02
CA ILE A 359 3.90 -23.39 -17.03
C ILE A 359 3.12 -23.47 -15.71
N ARG A 360 1.80 -23.70 -15.75
CA ARG A 360 0.98 -23.94 -14.55
C ARG A 360 1.36 -25.25 -13.84
N ALA A 361 1.78 -26.27 -14.57
CA ALA A 361 2.31 -27.49 -13.98
C ALA A 361 3.64 -27.24 -13.27
N GLU A 362 4.53 -26.44 -13.86
CA GLU A 362 5.78 -26.05 -13.22
C GLU A 362 5.54 -25.28 -11.92
N GLU A 363 4.61 -24.30 -11.94
CA GLU A 363 4.17 -23.55 -10.75
C GLU A 363 3.64 -24.51 -9.67
N PHE A 364 2.75 -25.43 -10.03
CA PHE A 364 2.15 -26.38 -9.12
C PHE A 364 3.19 -27.34 -8.51
N PHE A 365 4.08 -27.93 -9.30
CA PHE A 365 5.09 -28.86 -8.77
C PHE A 365 6.18 -28.15 -7.95
N ARG A 366 6.30 -26.82 -8.08
CA ARG A 366 7.15 -25.99 -7.22
C ARG A 366 6.48 -25.69 -5.90
N GLU A 367 5.20 -25.32 -5.93
CA GLU A 367 4.41 -24.95 -4.77
C GLU A 367 2.98 -25.53 -4.86
N PRO A 368 2.77 -26.76 -4.36
CA PRO A 368 1.54 -27.52 -4.59
C PRO A 368 0.37 -27.03 -3.70
N THR A 369 -0.06 -25.78 -3.87
CA THR A 369 -1.24 -25.21 -3.23
C THR A 369 -2.53 -25.61 -3.94
N TYR A 370 -3.67 -25.50 -3.25
CA TYR A 370 -4.99 -25.73 -3.87
C TYR A 370 -5.25 -24.74 -5.04
N GLN A 371 -4.84 -23.49 -4.91
CA GLN A 371 -5.01 -22.53 -6.00
C GLN A 371 -4.19 -22.93 -7.24
N ALA A 372 -2.92 -23.30 -7.05
CA ALA A 372 -2.07 -23.78 -8.16
C ALA A 372 -2.66 -25.03 -8.82
N PHE A 373 -3.23 -25.96 -8.03
CA PHE A 373 -3.94 -27.12 -8.55
C PHE A 373 -5.14 -26.73 -9.41
N ARG A 374 -5.97 -25.79 -8.95
CA ARG A 374 -7.14 -25.30 -9.67
C ARG A 374 -6.76 -24.63 -11.01
N ASP A 375 -5.73 -23.80 -10.97
CA ASP A 375 -5.25 -23.11 -12.17
C ASP A 375 -4.69 -24.09 -13.20
N LEU A 376 -3.95 -25.10 -12.73
CA LEU A 376 -3.45 -26.21 -13.57
C LEU A 376 -4.61 -27.03 -14.16
N GLU A 377 -5.61 -27.39 -13.36
CA GLU A 377 -6.78 -28.15 -13.79
C GLU A 377 -7.55 -27.41 -14.89
N GLU A 378 -7.78 -26.10 -14.72
CA GLU A 378 -8.47 -25.28 -15.72
C GLU A 378 -7.67 -25.18 -17.04
N ALA A 379 -6.36 -24.90 -16.95
CA ALA A 379 -5.52 -24.79 -18.13
C ALA A 379 -5.40 -26.13 -18.88
N SER A 380 -5.19 -27.24 -18.17
CA SER A 380 -5.06 -28.57 -18.76
C SER A 380 -6.38 -29.06 -19.37
N ARG A 381 -7.52 -28.70 -18.80
CA ARG A 381 -8.84 -28.96 -19.37
C ARG A 381 -9.02 -28.25 -20.71
N ARG A 382 -8.61 -26.98 -20.81
CA ARG A 382 -8.62 -26.23 -22.07
C ARG A 382 -7.65 -26.78 -23.09
N ALA A 383 -6.52 -27.32 -22.64
CA ALA A 383 -5.54 -28.00 -23.48
C ALA A 383 -6.00 -29.40 -23.94
N GLY A 384 -7.10 -29.93 -23.40
CA GLY A 384 -7.60 -31.28 -23.73
C GLY A 384 -6.82 -32.43 -23.10
N VAL A 385 -5.99 -32.17 -22.09
CA VAL A 385 -5.12 -33.16 -21.39
C VAL A 385 -5.43 -33.27 -19.90
N GLY A 386 -6.59 -32.77 -19.47
CA GLY A 386 -6.96 -32.62 -18.06
C GLY A 386 -6.82 -33.89 -17.23
N ASP A 387 -7.28 -35.05 -17.71
CA ASP A 387 -7.23 -36.31 -16.95
C ASP A 387 -5.80 -36.75 -16.66
N ALA A 388 -4.91 -36.73 -17.67
CA ALA A 388 -3.52 -37.15 -17.53
C ALA A 388 -2.72 -36.22 -16.58
N VAL A 389 -2.96 -34.92 -16.67
CA VAL A 389 -2.34 -33.89 -15.81
C VAL A 389 -2.83 -34.04 -14.37
N ARG A 390 -4.15 -34.22 -14.19
CA ARG A 390 -4.75 -34.45 -12.88
C ARG A 390 -4.19 -35.69 -12.21
N ASP A 391 -4.07 -36.80 -12.94
CA ASP A 391 -3.49 -38.04 -12.43
C ASP A 391 -2.02 -37.85 -11.98
N ALA A 392 -1.23 -37.09 -12.70
CA ALA A 392 0.14 -36.77 -12.34
C ALA A 392 0.18 -35.87 -11.08
N ALA A 393 -0.66 -34.84 -11.02
CA ALA A 393 -0.77 -33.95 -9.87
C ALA A 393 -1.22 -34.71 -8.60
N MET A 394 -2.20 -35.59 -8.71
CA MET A 394 -2.69 -36.36 -7.57
C MET A 394 -1.65 -37.38 -7.06
N ARG A 395 -0.89 -38.05 -7.95
CA ARG A 395 0.23 -38.91 -7.52
C ARG A 395 1.29 -38.12 -6.75
N TYR A 396 1.60 -36.93 -7.23
CA TYR A 396 2.53 -36.04 -6.53
C TYR A 396 2.00 -35.63 -5.15
N LEU A 397 0.76 -35.16 -5.05
CA LEU A 397 0.16 -34.77 -3.77
C LEU A 397 0.08 -35.91 -2.75
N ILE A 398 -0.21 -37.12 -3.23
CA ILE A 398 -0.43 -38.28 -2.34
C ILE A 398 0.90 -38.96 -1.95
N ALA A 399 1.80 -39.18 -2.91
CA ALA A 399 3.00 -39.99 -2.73
C ALA A 399 4.32 -39.23 -2.89
N GLY A 400 4.28 -37.95 -3.30
CA GLY A 400 5.48 -37.19 -3.62
C GLY A 400 6.14 -37.60 -4.96
N GLU A 401 5.45 -38.45 -5.74
CA GLU A 401 5.97 -38.97 -7.01
C GLU A 401 5.91 -37.90 -8.09
N ARG A 402 7.07 -37.37 -8.45
CA ARG A 402 7.17 -36.44 -9.59
C ARG A 402 7.05 -37.21 -10.91
N PRO A 403 6.54 -36.56 -11.98
CA PRO A 403 6.61 -37.13 -13.32
C PRO A 403 8.06 -37.54 -13.67
N PRO A 404 8.23 -38.60 -14.47
CA PRO A 404 9.59 -39.08 -14.85
C PRO A 404 10.35 -37.98 -15.57
N ALA A 405 11.67 -37.97 -15.44
CA ALA A 405 12.53 -37.04 -16.18
C ALA A 405 12.39 -37.23 -17.70
N GLY A 406 12.21 -36.11 -18.42
CA GLY A 406 12.02 -36.10 -19.87
C GLY A 406 11.89 -34.68 -20.40
N GLU A 407 11.47 -34.53 -21.64
CA GLU A 407 11.15 -33.20 -22.19
C GLU A 407 9.86 -32.67 -21.56
N GLY A 408 9.95 -31.49 -20.93
CA GLY A 408 8.85 -30.84 -20.21
C GLY A 408 8.53 -31.44 -18.84
N ILE A 409 7.62 -30.76 -18.12
CA ILE A 409 7.28 -31.10 -16.72
C ILE A 409 6.47 -32.40 -16.59
N ILE A 410 5.64 -32.72 -17.61
CA ILE A 410 4.90 -33.98 -17.73
C ILE A 410 5.15 -34.51 -19.14
N PRO A 411 6.23 -35.34 -19.32
CA PRO A 411 6.67 -35.79 -20.64
C PRO A 411 5.57 -36.50 -21.42
N GLY A 412 5.45 -36.16 -22.71
CA GLY A 412 4.46 -36.74 -23.61
C GLY A 412 3.02 -36.28 -23.41
N VAL A 413 2.76 -35.42 -22.43
CA VAL A 413 1.43 -34.84 -22.13
C VAL A 413 1.45 -33.32 -22.34
N LEU A 414 2.45 -32.64 -21.78
CA LEU A 414 2.63 -31.19 -21.87
C LEU A 414 3.93 -30.86 -22.62
N PRO A 415 3.95 -29.74 -23.39
CA PRO A 415 5.17 -29.30 -24.05
C PRO A 415 6.24 -28.85 -23.04
N ASP A 416 7.50 -28.82 -23.51
CA ASP A 416 8.57 -28.16 -22.78
C ASP A 416 8.41 -26.64 -22.88
N THR A 417 8.40 -25.96 -21.74
CA THR A 417 8.32 -24.49 -21.70
C THR A 417 9.63 -23.82 -22.08
N GLY A 418 10.75 -24.57 -22.11
CA GLY A 418 12.09 -24.02 -22.25
C GLY A 418 12.64 -23.32 -21.01
N ILE A 419 11.88 -23.30 -19.92
CA ILE A 419 12.29 -22.71 -18.63
C ILE A 419 12.99 -23.78 -17.80
N LYS A 420 14.20 -23.48 -17.32
CA LYS A 420 14.85 -24.36 -16.34
C LYS A 420 14.20 -24.17 -14.98
N VAL A 421 13.35 -25.09 -14.59
CA VAL A 421 12.71 -25.05 -13.27
C VAL A 421 13.72 -25.41 -12.21
N ARG A 422 13.93 -24.49 -11.26
CA ARG A 422 14.73 -24.78 -10.07
C ARG A 422 14.01 -25.82 -9.21
N ALA A 423 14.72 -26.81 -8.72
CA ALA A 423 14.18 -27.70 -7.69
C ALA A 423 13.77 -26.86 -6.46
N PRO A 424 12.60 -27.14 -5.86
CA PRO A 424 12.17 -26.41 -4.66
C PRO A 424 13.25 -26.52 -3.58
N ARG A 425 13.49 -25.43 -2.84
CA ARG A 425 14.46 -25.38 -1.74
C ARG A 425 14.20 -26.41 -0.63
N TRP A 426 12.95 -26.85 -0.53
CA TRP A 426 12.46 -27.78 0.47
C TRP A 426 11.66 -28.86 -0.23
N GLU A 427 11.94 -30.12 0.08
CA GLU A 427 11.06 -31.21 -0.34
C GLU A 427 9.73 -31.05 0.38
N THR A 428 8.65 -30.92 -0.38
CA THR A 428 7.30 -30.90 0.19
C THR A 428 6.98 -32.30 0.70
N PRO A 429 6.75 -32.48 2.01
CA PRO A 429 6.46 -33.80 2.54
C PRO A 429 5.13 -34.32 1.98
N ALA A 430 5.14 -35.53 1.46
CA ALA A 430 3.92 -36.20 1.02
C ALA A 430 3.32 -37.03 2.20
N PRO A 431 1.99 -37.10 2.29
CA PRO A 431 0.98 -36.44 1.47
C PRO A 431 0.88 -34.93 1.75
N VAL A 432 0.60 -34.12 0.73
CA VAL A 432 0.30 -32.67 0.85
C VAL A 432 -1.15 -32.56 1.32
N ALA A 433 -1.34 -32.81 2.61
CA ALA A 433 -2.66 -33.09 3.18
C ALA A 433 -3.60 -31.88 3.15
N ASP A 434 -3.11 -30.65 3.32
CA ASP A 434 -3.87 -29.40 3.24
C ASP A 434 -4.51 -29.21 1.86
N THR A 435 -3.71 -29.33 0.80
CA THR A 435 -4.19 -29.25 -0.59
C THR A 435 -5.17 -30.38 -0.91
N LEU A 436 -4.89 -31.61 -0.45
CA LEU A 436 -5.79 -32.74 -0.65
C LEU A 436 -7.14 -32.57 0.09
N ILE A 437 -7.12 -31.99 1.28
CA ILE A 437 -8.34 -31.63 2.02
C ILE A 437 -9.17 -30.63 1.22
N GLU A 438 -8.54 -29.58 0.72
CA GLU A 438 -9.23 -28.55 -0.06
C GLU A 438 -9.83 -29.08 -1.36
N ILE A 439 -9.12 -29.95 -2.06
CA ILE A 439 -9.63 -30.66 -3.25
C ILE A 439 -10.87 -31.50 -2.87
N ALA A 440 -10.77 -32.31 -1.80
CA ALA A 440 -11.85 -33.15 -1.36
C ALA A 440 -13.09 -32.34 -0.90
N ILE A 441 -12.89 -31.18 -0.26
CA ILE A 441 -13.98 -30.23 0.08
C ILE A 441 -14.67 -29.73 -1.19
N ALA A 442 -13.90 -29.27 -2.17
CA ALA A 442 -14.44 -28.76 -3.43
C ALA A 442 -15.20 -29.82 -4.24
N GLU A 443 -14.79 -31.07 -4.13
CA GLU A 443 -15.43 -32.21 -4.79
C GLU A 443 -16.62 -32.79 -4.00
N GLY A 444 -16.91 -32.28 -2.80
CA GLY A 444 -17.99 -32.76 -1.95
C GLY A 444 -17.78 -34.20 -1.46
N LYS A 445 -16.54 -34.60 -1.16
CA LYS A 445 -16.16 -35.96 -0.72
C LYS A 445 -15.80 -35.99 0.77
N PRO A 446 -16.76 -36.04 1.69
CA PRO A 446 -16.50 -35.94 3.12
C PRO A 446 -15.60 -37.08 3.66
N ASP A 447 -15.65 -38.28 3.08
CA ASP A 447 -14.77 -39.40 3.46
C ASP A 447 -13.28 -39.07 3.19
N GLU A 448 -12.97 -38.51 2.01
CA GLU A 448 -11.63 -38.10 1.69
C GLU A 448 -11.17 -36.89 2.52
N VAL A 449 -12.07 -35.95 2.81
CA VAL A 449 -11.80 -34.82 3.71
C VAL A 449 -11.31 -35.34 5.07
N LEU A 450 -12.02 -36.29 5.65
CA LEU A 450 -11.64 -36.87 6.94
C LEU A 450 -10.37 -37.71 6.88
N ARG A 451 -10.20 -38.48 5.81
CA ARG A 451 -8.97 -39.28 5.59
C ARG A 451 -7.71 -38.39 5.61
N TRP A 452 -7.71 -37.31 4.86
CA TRP A 452 -6.55 -36.41 4.79
C TRP A 452 -6.42 -35.55 6.05
N HIS A 453 -7.53 -35.13 6.65
CA HIS A 453 -7.52 -34.39 7.90
C HIS A 453 -6.93 -35.21 9.06
N ASP A 454 -7.17 -36.52 9.12
CA ASP A 454 -6.60 -37.37 10.17
C ASP A 454 -5.08 -37.53 10.00
N GLN A 455 -4.60 -37.62 8.78
CA GLN A 455 -3.15 -37.67 8.49
C GLN A 455 -2.47 -36.30 8.73
N TRP A 456 -3.18 -35.20 8.44
CA TRP A 456 -2.67 -33.85 8.63
C TRP A 456 -2.44 -33.44 10.09
N LYS A 457 -3.17 -34.01 11.05
CA LYS A 457 -3.00 -33.75 12.49
C LYS A 457 -1.62 -34.12 13.04
N GLU A 458 -0.90 -34.97 12.37
CA GLU A 458 0.40 -35.45 12.82
C GLU A 458 1.58 -34.58 12.34
N GLY A 459 1.37 -33.57 11.48
CA GLY A 459 2.40 -32.70 10.90
C GLY A 459 2.57 -31.34 11.57
N VAL A 460 3.72 -30.69 11.32
CA VAL A 460 4.04 -29.35 11.81
C VAL A 460 3.68 -28.32 10.74
N ILE A 461 2.53 -27.64 10.86
CA ILE A 461 2.14 -26.52 9.98
C ILE A 461 1.77 -25.31 10.84
N GLU A 462 1.98 -24.10 10.32
CA GLU A 462 1.71 -22.84 10.99
C GLU A 462 0.27 -22.76 11.55
N ARG A 463 0.17 -22.38 12.80
CA ARG A 463 -1.05 -22.41 13.63
C ARG A 463 -2.24 -21.68 13.02
N TYR A 464 -2.00 -20.58 12.28
CA TYR A 464 -3.06 -19.73 11.70
C TYR A 464 -3.75 -20.39 10.50
N LEU A 465 -2.98 -20.99 9.59
CA LEU A 465 -3.52 -21.72 8.43
C LEU A 465 -4.33 -22.93 8.87
N ARG A 466 -3.87 -23.63 9.91
CA ARG A 466 -4.56 -24.77 10.52
C ARG A 466 -5.96 -24.41 11.02
N ASP A 467 -6.12 -23.28 11.69
CA ASP A 467 -7.40 -22.90 12.30
C ASP A 467 -8.50 -22.63 11.28
N ASN A 468 -8.17 -22.02 10.15
CA ASN A 468 -9.13 -21.74 9.07
C ASN A 468 -9.51 -23.04 8.33
N LEU A 469 -8.55 -23.92 8.05
CA LEU A 469 -8.79 -25.17 7.34
C LEU A 469 -9.65 -26.14 8.20
N GLU A 470 -9.43 -26.22 9.52
CA GLU A 470 -10.28 -27.02 10.42
C GLU A 470 -11.75 -26.56 10.42
N ASP A 471 -12.03 -25.25 10.28
CA ASP A 471 -13.41 -24.77 10.16
C ASP A 471 -14.06 -25.25 8.87
N ARG A 472 -13.33 -25.19 7.76
CA ARG A 472 -13.79 -25.65 6.44
C ARG A 472 -14.01 -27.18 6.43
N VAL A 473 -13.12 -27.92 7.08
CA VAL A 473 -13.30 -29.38 7.28
C VAL A 473 -14.59 -29.67 8.04
N ALA A 474 -14.80 -29.00 9.17
CA ALA A 474 -16.01 -29.23 9.97
C ALA A 474 -17.28 -28.90 9.19
N ASP A 475 -17.28 -27.79 8.46
CA ASP A 475 -18.42 -27.37 7.64
C ASP A 475 -18.67 -28.35 6.46
N ALA A 476 -17.62 -28.91 5.87
CA ALA A 476 -17.75 -29.85 4.75
C ALA A 476 -18.23 -31.25 5.17
N VAL A 477 -18.01 -31.66 6.43
CA VAL A 477 -18.35 -33.00 6.89
C VAL A 477 -19.57 -33.07 7.81
N VAL A 478 -20.14 -31.92 8.19
CA VAL A 478 -21.20 -31.87 9.24
C VAL A 478 -22.42 -32.71 8.91
N ASP A 479 -22.84 -32.76 7.65
CA ASP A 479 -24.03 -33.50 7.23
C ASP A 479 -23.80 -35.01 7.21
N ALA A 480 -22.59 -35.45 6.80
CA ALA A 480 -22.25 -36.87 6.72
C ALA A 480 -21.69 -37.43 8.04
N TYR A 481 -20.95 -36.63 8.77
CA TYR A 481 -20.21 -36.99 9.99
C TYR A 481 -20.35 -35.93 11.08
N PRO A 482 -21.57 -35.68 11.60
CA PRO A 482 -21.84 -34.62 12.56
C PRO A 482 -20.98 -34.71 13.82
N GLU A 483 -20.70 -35.93 14.32
CA GLU A 483 -19.85 -36.13 15.50
C GLU A 483 -18.43 -35.62 15.31
N ARG A 484 -17.87 -35.73 14.08
CA ARG A 484 -16.54 -35.26 13.77
C ARG A 484 -16.52 -33.71 13.74
N ALA A 485 -17.49 -33.08 13.11
CA ALA A 485 -17.64 -31.61 13.08
C ALA A 485 -17.85 -31.06 14.51
N ILE A 486 -18.70 -31.66 15.30
CA ILE A 486 -18.92 -31.33 16.72
C ILE A 486 -17.61 -31.43 17.51
N GLY A 487 -16.82 -32.48 17.29
CA GLY A 487 -15.52 -32.66 17.93
C GLY A 487 -14.52 -31.53 17.61
N ILE A 488 -14.49 -31.08 16.37
CA ILE A 488 -13.62 -29.94 15.92
C ILE A 488 -14.09 -28.65 16.60
N TRP A 489 -15.40 -28.33 16.54
CA TRP A 489 -15.93 -27.10 17.12
C TRP A 489 -15.80 -27.06 18.65
N LYS A 490 -15.97 -28.17 19.36
CA LYS A 490 -15.72 -28.26 20.80
C LYS A 490 -14.29 -27.91 21.15
N LYS A 491 -13.33 -28.52 20.45
CA LYS A 491 -11.91 -28.30 20.67
C LYS A 491 -11.51 -26.83 20.42
N LYS A 492 -12.08 -26.22 19.39
CA LYS A 492 -11.82 -24.78 19.06
C LYS A 492 -12.47 -23.86 20.10
N ALA A 493 -13.73 -24.11 20.48
CA ALA A 493 -14.38 -23.33 21.51
C ALA A 493 -13.62 -23.39 22.84
N GLU A 494 -13.24 -24.57 23.30
CA GLU A 494 -12.47 -24.73 24.55
C GLU A 494 -11.10 -24.05 24.50
N ARG A 495 -10.38 -24.15 23.38
CA ARG A 495 -9.09 -23.45 23.18
C ARG A 495 -9.22 -21.93 23.26
N LEU A 496 -10.28 -21.36 22.70
CA LEU A 496 -10.56 -19.92 22.78
C LEU A 496 -10.93 -19.50 24.20
N ILE A 497 -11.75 -20.31 24.89
CA ILE A 497 -12.14 -20.07 26.27
C ILE A 497 -10.91 -20.11 27.22
N ASP A 498 -9.94 -20.97 26.94
CA ASP A 498 -8.72 -21.10 27.75
C ASP A 498 -7.70 -19.97 27.60
N LYS A 499 -7.79 -19.15 26.54
CA LYS A 499 -6.96 -17.94 26.35
C LYS A 499 -7.23 -16.83 27.38
N VAL A 500 -8.35 -16.86 28.08
CA VAL A 500 -8.73 -15.91 29.14
C VAL A 500 -8.74 -14.44 28.68
N HIS A 501 -9.14 -14.18 27.44
CA HIS A 501 -9.24 -12.86 26.86
C HIS A 501 -10.66 -12.58 26.36
N LEU A 502 -11.19 -11.35 26.53
CA LEU A 502 -12.56 -11.00 26.19
C LEU A 502 -12.89 -11.29 24.72
N GLN A 503 -12.04 -10.85 23.81
CA GLN A 503 -12.20 -11.09 22.38
C GLN A 503 -12.27 -12.59 22.05
N SER A 504 -11.42 -13.42 22.68
CA SER A 504 -11.45 -14.89 22.48
C SER A 504 -12.74 -15.52 23.00
N TYR A 505 -13.34 -14.97 24.06
CA TYR A 505 -14.65 -15.40 24.50
C TYR A 505 -15.75 -15.07 23.48
N GLU A 506 -15.73 -13.87 22.91
CA GLU A 506 -16.66 -13.48 21.84
C GLU A 506 -16.49 -14.38 20.59
N GLU A 507 -15.24 -14.66 20.20
CA GLU A 507 -14.96 -15.59 19.09
C GLU A 507 -15.47 -17.00 19.38
N SER A 508 -15.43 -17.47 20.62
CA SER A 508 -15.94 -18.79 20.99
C SER A 508 -17.45 -18.92 20.79
N LEU A 509 -18.19 -17.81 20.85
CA LEU A 509 -19.65 -17.78 20.70
C LEU A 509 -20.12 -18.39 19.37
N ARG A 510 -19.38 -18.16 18.27
CA ARG A 510 -19.72 -18.72 16.96
C ARG A 510 -19.67 -20.26 16.97
N TYR A 511 -18.70 -20.84 17.64
CA TYR A 511 -18.60 -22.31 17.77
C TYR A 511 -19.63 -22.87 18.72
N LEU A 512 -19.89 -22.21 19.84
CA LEU A 512 -20.95 -22.61 20.78
C LEU A 512 -22.33 -22.59 20.12
N ARG A 513 -22.62 -21.64 19.25
CA ARG A 513 -23.86 -21.60 18.46
C ARG A 513 -23.95 -22.74 17.45
N ARG A 514 -22.85 -23.07 16.75
CA ARG A 514 -22.78 -24.24 15.85
C ARG A 514 -23.01 -25.53 16.61
N LEU A 515 -22.37 -25.71 17.77
CA LEU A 515 -22.57 -26.86 18.65
C LEU A 515 -24.04 -27.00 19.06
N ARG A 516 -24.67 -25.91 19.49
CA ARG A 516 -26.10 -25.92 19.85
C ARG A 516 -26.99 -26.32 18.68
N SER A 517 -26.68 -25.90 17.46
CA SER A 517 -27.53 -26.23 16.30
C SER A 517 -27.38 -27.65 15.79
N HIS A 518 -26.25 -28.34 16.06
CA HIS A 518 -25.95 -29.67 15.50
C HIS A 518 -25.89 -30.76 16.56
N MET A 519 -25.82 -30.42 17.84
CA MET A 519 -25.90 -31.42 18.92
C MET A 519 -27.35 -31.75 19.28
N PRO A 520 -27.63 -33.01 19.67
CA PRO A 520 -28.89 -33.33 20.29
C PRO A 520 -29.13 -32.45 21.55
N PRO A 521 -30.38 -31.95 21.77
CA PRO A 521 -30.64 -31.03 22.89
C PRO A 521 -30.17 -31.53 24.26
N PRO A 522 -30.32 -32.81 24.64
CA PRO A 522 -29.83 -33.29 25.93
C PRO A 522 -28.29 -33.26 26.05
N GLU A 523 -27.59 -33.50 24.94
CA GLU A 523 -26.13 -33.49 24.92
C GLU A 523 -25.59 -32.07 24.99
N TRP A 524 -26.25 -31.11 24.32
CA TRP A 524 -25.93 -29.71 24.43
C TRP A 524 -26.09 -29.19 25.86
N GLU A 525 -27.20 -29.50 26.53
CA GLU A 525 -27.44 -29.07 27.90
C GLU A 525 -26.35 -29.62 28.85
N LYS A 526 -26.01 -30.89 28.71
CA LYS A 526 -24.95 -31.52 29.49
C LYS A 526 -23.61 -30.82 29.27
N TYR A 527 -23.24 -30.53 28.00
CA TYR A 527 -21.99 -29.86 27.67
C TYR A 527 -21.98 -28.43 28.20
N ARG A 528 -23.07 -27.70 28.08
CA ARG A 528 -23.22 -26.35 28.63
C ARG A 528 -23.02 -26.32 30.15
N GLU A 529 -23.60 -27.27 30.87
CA GLU A 529 -23.41 -27.40 32.31
C GLU A 529 -21.97 -27.76 32.70
N GLU A 530 -21.29 -28.59 31.90
CA GLU A 530 -19.88 -28.91 32.08
C GLU A 530 -19.01 -27.66 31.90
N LEU A 531 -19.25 -26.85 30.89
CA LEU A 531 -18.55 -25.58 30.68
C LEU A 531 -18.80 -24.62 31.84
N ARG A 532 -20.03 -24.45 32.31
CA ARG A 532 -20.35 -23.61 33.48
C ARG A 532 -19.60 -24.07 34.72
N ARG A 533 -19.54 -25.34 34.99
CA ARG A 533 -18.81 -25.89 36.14
C ARG A 533 -17.31 -25.72 36.00
N LYS A 534 -16.73 -26.04 34.83
CA LYS A 534 -15.29 -25.94 34.54
C LYS A 534 -14.80 -24.50 34.64
N HIS A 535 -15.60 -23.55 34.17
CA HIS A 535 -15.23 -22.15 34.07
C HIS A 535 -16.01 -21.21 35.02
N ALA A 536 -16.49 -21.73 36.18
CA ALA A 536 -17.29 -20.98 37.14
C ALA A 536 -16.69 -19.64 37.60
N ARG A 537 -15.35 -19.51 37.55
CA ARG A 537 -14.63 -18.29 37.95
C ARG A 537 -14.50 -17.27 36.83
N LYS A 538 -14.79 -17.61 35.56
CA LYS A 538 -14.65 -16.75 34.37
C LYS A 538 -15.97 -16.02 34.10
N ARG A 539 -16.31 -14.99 34.87
CA ARG A 539 -17.62 -14.28 34.79
C ARG A 539 -17.95 -13.81 33.38
N ARG A 540 -17.02 -13.18 32.71
CA ARG A 540 -17.19 -12.67 31.32
C ARG A 540 -17.50 -13.79 30.32
N PHE A 541 -16.87 -14.96 30.48
CA PHE A 541 -17.21 -16.12 29.65
C PHE A 541 -18.63 -16.61 29.92
N LEU A 542 -19.08 -16.67 31.18
CA LEU A 542 -20.44 -17.10 31.52
C LEU A 542 -21.51 -16.17 30.92
N GLU A 543 -21.26 -14.87 30.88
CA GLU A 543 -22.11 -13.89 30.17
C GLU A 543 -22.19 -14.20 28.66
N VAL A 544 -21.06 -14.53 28.01
CA VAL A 544 -21.03 -14.95 26.61
C VAL A 544 -21.78 -16.27 26.39
N LEU A 545 -21.61 -17.24 27.29
CA LEU A 545 -22.28 -18.53 27.22
C LEU A 545 -23.81 -18.38 27.32
N ASP A 546 -24.31 -17.44 28.12
CA ASP A 546 -25.75 -17.15 28.25
C ASP A 546 -26.34 -16.57 26.96
N ARG A 547 -25.55 -15.78 26.22
CA ARG A 547 -25.95 -15.23 24.92
C ARG A 547 -26.04 -16.25 23.78
N VAL A 548 -25.60 -17.50 23.98
CA VAL A 548 -25.79 -18.57 22.99
C VAL A 548 -27.29 -18.83 22.76
N GLU A 549 -28.14 -18.57 23.74
CA GLU A 549 -29.60 -18.81 23.68
C GLU A 549 -30.37 -17.60 23.11
N ASP A 550 -29.81 -16.39 23.15
CA ASP A 550 -30.48 -15.21 22.66
C ASP A 550 -30.59 -15.24 21.12
N ARG A 551 -31.83 -15.44 20.64
CA ARG A 551 -32.21 -15.32 19.21
C ARG A 551 -32.33 -13.88 18.75
N ARG A 552 -31.43 -12.96 19.11
CA ARG A 552 -31.37 -11.67 18.43
C ARG A 552 -30.51 -11.86 17.20
N ILE A 553 -31.19 -12.13 16.10
CA ILE A 553 -30.68 -12.01 14.74
C ILE A 553 -30.24 -10.57 14.56
N ILE A 554 -28.94 -10.33 14.55
CA ILE A 554 -28.38 -9.11 13.93
C ILE A 554 -28.43 -9.37 12.43
N SER A 555 -29.61 -9.19 11.84
CA SER A 555 -29.79 -9.00 10.41
C SER A 555 -29.65 -7.51 10.17
N SER A 556 -28.42 -7.04 9.95
CA SER A 556 -28.13 -5.86 9.14
C SER A 556 -26.70 -5.39 9.38
N ILE A 557 -25.79 -5.90 8.61
CA ILE A 557 -24.74 -5.08 7.99
C ILE A 557 -24.56 -5.71 6.60
N ARG A 558 -25.20 -5.07 5.63
CA ARG A 558 -24.87 -5.18 4.22
C ARG A 558 -23.96 -4.04 3.88
#